data_2689e9b46eadfe42c4decbf50282e523
#
_entry.id   2689e9b46eadfe42c4decbf50282e523
#
_cell.length_a   1.000
_cell.length_b   1.000
_cell.length_c   1.000
_cell.angle_alpha   90.00
_cell.angle_beta   90.00
_cell.angle_gamma   90.00
#
_symmetry.space_group_name_H-M   'P 1'
#
loop_
_entity.id
_entity.type
_entity.pdbx_description
1 polymer ?
#
loop_
_entity_poly.entity_id
_entity_poly.type
_entity_poly.pdbx_seq_one_letter_code
_entity_poly.pdbx_strand_id
1 'polypeptide(L)'
;MLNAAARVVSDTKKFDQGLSQLMHQDLHRLDIPERVNYKLGVLTHRCLLGKAPVYLSNCCIPVSQVASRQHLRSAARHQLTVPRHRLSTYGRRAFTVAGPTMFNTLPDDLGDPAVSTSTFRQSLKTKSFLCLSARLAH
;
A
#
# COMPACT_ATOMS: atom_id res chain seq x y z
N MET A 1 -2.12 -4.33 22.21
CA MET A 1 -2.24 -2.92 22.63
C MET A 1 -3.34 -2.14 21.90
N LEU A 2 -3.46 -2.21 20.57
CA LEU A 2 -4.44 -1.43 19.80
C LEU A 2 -5.90 -1.69 20.19
N ASN A 3 -6.26 -2.95 20.44
CA ASN A 3 -7.62 -3.32 20.85
C ASN A 3 -7.97 -2.83 22.26
N ALA A 4 -6.98 -2.72 23.15
CA ALA A 4 -7.21 -2.17 24.49
C ALA A 4 -7.50 -0.66 24.44
N ALA A 5 -6.73 0.09 23.64
CA ALA A 5 -6.97 1.52 23.45
C ALA A 5 -8.33 1.80 22.78
N ALA A 6 -8.73 1.01 21.78
CA ALA A 6 -10.03 1.12 21.14
C ALA A 6 -11.17 0.88 22.15
N ARG A 7 -11.03 -0.10 23.02
CA ARG A 7 -12.03 -0.38 24.08
C ARG A 7 -12.17 0.75 25.08
N VAL A 8 -11.05 1.37 25.46
CA VAL A 8 -11.07 2.53 26.38
C VAL A 8 -11.80 3.73 25.74
N VAL A 9 -11.55 3.99 24.46
CA VAL A 9 -12.18 5.12 23.74
C VAL A 9 -13.67 4.89 23.51
N SER A 10 -14.08 3.62 23.24
CA SER A 10 -15.46 3.26 22.91
C SER A 10 -16.30 2.76 24.11
N ASP A 11 -15.69 2.70 25.29
CA ASP A 11 -16.30 2.14 26.52
C ASP A 11 -16.84 0.70 26.35
N THR A 12 -16.26 -0.08 25.44
CA THR A 12 -16.65 -1.47 25.19
C THR A 12 -15.94 -2.43 26.14
N LYS A 13 -16.71 -3.39 26.69
CA LYS A 13 -16.17 -4.41 27.62
C LYS A 13 -15.31 -5.45 26.88
N LYS A 14 -14.47 -6.17 27.65
CA LYS A 14 -13.51 -7.16 27.14
C LYS A 14 -14.13 -8.25 26.26
N PHE A 15 -15.36 -8.64 26.54
CA PHE A 15 -16.07 -9.73 25.87
C PHE A 15 -17.15 -9.26 24.89
N ASP A 16 -17.32 -7.95 24.69
CA ASP A 16 -18.29 -7.43 23.73
C ASP A 16 -17.85 -7.77 22.30
N GLN A 17 -18.78 -8.30 21.52
CA GLN A 17 -18.58 -8.58 20.11
C GLN A 17 -18.71 -7.27 19.31
N GLY A 18 -18.08 -7.22 18.12
CA GLY A 18 -18.20 -6.04 17.23
C GLY A 18 -17.07 -5.02 17.34
N LEU A 19 -16.02 -5.27 18.16
CA LEU A 19 -14.88 -4.36 18.25
C LEU A 19 -14.23 -4.08 16.89
N SER A 20 -14.14 -5.09 16.00
CA SER A 20 -13.61 -4.91 14.64
C SER A 20 -14.49 -3.96 13.83
N GLN A 21 -15.81 -4.11 13.89
CA GLN A 21 -16.74 -3.25 13.19
C GLN A 21 -16.64 -1.81 13.68
N LEU A 22 -16.61 -1.61 15.00
CA LEU A 22 -16.43 -0.31 15.63
C LEU A 22 -15.09 0.33 15.21
N MET A 23 -14.01 -0.43 15.18
CA MET A 23 -12.71 0.08 14.74
C MET A 23 -12.72 0.54 13.27
N HIS A 24 -13.48 -0.13 12.41
CA HIS A 24 -13.55 0.22 11.00
C HIS A 24 -14.55 1.34 10.71
N GLN A 25 -15.74 1.27 11.28
CA GLN A 25 -16.83 2.22 11.02
C GLN A 25 -16.68 3.53 11.80
N ASP A 26 -16.46 3.44 13.11
CA ASP A 26 -16.43 4.63 13.97
C ASP A 26 -15.03 5.25 14.07
N LEU A 27 -14.01 4.41 14.23
CA LEU A 27 -12.63 4.89 14.34
C LEU A 27 -11.88 4.99 13.02
N HIS A 28 -12.50 4.65 11.90
CA HIS A 28 -11.94 4.69 10.54
C HIS A 28 -10.53 4.09 10.47
N ARG A 29 -10.35 2.93 11.08
CA ARG A 29 -9.06 2.29 11.23
C ARG A 29 -8.86 1.16 10.25
N LEU A 30 -7.72 1.16 9.57
CA LEU A 30 -7.31 0.08 8.69
C LEU A 30 -6.78 -1.11 9.50
N ASP A 31 -7.06 -2.33 9.05
CA ASP A 31 -6.45 -3.54 9.56
C ASP A 31 -4.94 -3.60 9.30
N ILE A 32 -4.24 -4.53 9.95
CA ILE A 32 -2.79 -4.63 9.84
C ILE A 32 -2.33 -4.83 8.39
N PRO A 33 -2.92 -5.75 7.59
CA PRO A 33 -2.53 -5.92 6.19
C PRO A 33 -2.70 -4.65 5.35
N GLU A 34 -3.83 -3.97 5.51
CA GLU A 34 -4.13 -2.73 4.78
C GLU A 34 -3.19 -1.59 5.20
N ARG A 35 -2.81 -1.53 6.47
CA ARG A 35 -1.82 -0.56 6.96
C ARG A 35 -0.43 -0.83 6.39
N VAL A 36 -0.04 -2.10 6.26
CA VAL A 36 1.23 -2.48 5.62
C VAL A 36 1.22 -2.05 4.16
N ASN A 37 0.16 -2.40 3.42
CA ASN A 37 0.00 -2.03 2.01
C ASN A 37 -0.01 -0.51 1.82
N TYR A 38 -0.71 0.22 2.68
CA TYR A 38 -0.71 1.68 2.67
C TYR A 38 0.71 2.25 2.86
N LYS A 39 1.45 1.76 3.86
CA LYS A 39 2.82 2.22 4.11
C LYS A 39 3.76 1.89 2.96
N LEU A 40 3.67 0.68 2.40
CA LEU A 40 4.45 0.28 1.23
C LEU A 40 4.16 1.18 0.03
N GLY A 41 2.90 1.44 -0.27
CA GLY A 41 2.50 2.32 -1.37
C GLY A 41 3.02 3.74 -1.21
N VAL A 42 2.86 4.33 -0.02
CA VAL A 42 3.37 5.69 0.27
C VAL A 42 4.89 5.74 0.17
N LEU A 43 5.60 4.73 0.68
CA LEU A 43 7.07 4.69 0.62
C LEU A 43 7.55 4.54 -0.83
N THR A 44 6.95 3.65 -1.61
CA THR A 44 7.27 3.47 -3.04
C THR A 44 7.03 4.75 -3.84
N HIS A 45 5.89 5.42 -3.62
CA HIS A 45 5.61 6.71 -4.26
C HIS A 45 6.66 7.78 -3.90
N ARG A 46 7.10 7.84 -2.64
CA ARG A 46 8.19 8.75 -2.22
C ARG A 46 9.53 8.40 -2.89
N CYS A 47 9.81 7.10 -3.11
CA CYS A 47 10.98 6.66 -3.85
C CYS A 47 10.97 7.20 -5.29
N LEU A 48 9.82 7.11 -5.96
CA LEU A 48 9.65 7.61 -7.33
C LEU A 48 9.81 9.14 -7.43
N LEU A 49 9.40 9.87 -6.42
CA LEU A 49 9.58 11.32 -6.33
C LEU A 49 10.98 11.76 -5.86
N GLY A 50 11.90 10.84 -5.63
CA GLY A 50 13.23 11.15 -5.10
C GLY A 50 13.23 11.69 -3.65
N LYS A 51 12.13 11.52 -2.91
CA LYS A 51 11.95 11.97 -1.52
C LYS A 51 12.27 10.88 -0.48
N ALA A 52 12.89 9.80 -0.90
CA ALA A 52 13.31 8.69 -0.05
C ALA A 52 14.84 8.50 -0.13
N PRO A 53 15.44 7.78 0.83
CA PRO A 53 16.86 7.44 0.76
C PRO A 53 17.22 6.70 -0.52
N VAL A 54 18.41 6.95 -1.05
CA VAL A 54 18.87 6.42 -2.35
C VAL A 54 18.78 4.89 -2.43
N TYR A 55 19.14 4.19 -1.36
CA TYR A 55 19.11 2.73 -1.32
C TYR A 55 17.68 2.14 -1.47
N LEU A 56 16.64 2.88 -1.08
CA LEU A 56 15.24 2.50 -1.32
C LEU A 56 14.79 2.88 -2.74
N SER A 57 15.19 4.06 -3.20
CA SER A 57 14.85 4.53 -4.55
C SER A 57 15.42 3.61 -5.63
N ASN A 58 16.61 3.06 -5.42
CA ASN A 58 17.21 2.07 -6.31
C ASN A 58 16.41 0.74 -6.42
N CYS A 59 15.52 0.48 -5.47
CA CYS A 59 14.63 -0.69 -5.52
C CYS A 59 13.37 -0.45 -6.37
N CYS A 60 13.06 0.80 -6.69
CA CYS A 60 11.82 1.19 -7.38
C CYS A 60 12.12 1.67 -8.80
N ILE A 61 12.45 0.75 -9.70
CA ILE A 61 12.82 1.05 -11.08
C ILE A 61 11.58 1.00 -11.97
N PRO A 62 11.16 2.13 -12.60
CA PRO A 62 10.07 2.12 -13.58
C PRO A 62 10.41 1.25 -14.78
N VAL A 63 9.41 0.54 -15.31
CA VAL A 63 9.59 -0.30 -16.52
C VAL A 63 10.03 0.54 -17.71
N SER A 64 9.61 1.81 -17.78
CA SER A 64 10.02 2.75 -18.83
C SER A 64 11.52 3.06 -18.85
N GLN A 65 12.21 2.91 -17.73
CA GLN A 65 13.68 3.09 -17.67
C GLN A 65 14.48 1.88 -18.11
N VAL A 66 13.83 0.73 -18.30
CA VAL A 66 14.49 -0.50 -18.77
C VAL A 66 14.45 -0.51 -20.29
N ALA A 67 15.61 -0.33 -20.95
CA ALA A 67 15.73 -0.21 -22.40
C ALA A 67 15.01 -1.31 -23.21
N SER A 68 15.06 -2.57 -22.74
CA SER A 68 14.39 -3.70 -23.38
C SER A 68 12.87 -3.76 -23.16
N ARG A 69 12.30 -2.89 -22.31
CA ARG A 69 10.89 -2.95 -21.88
C ARG A 69 10.12 -1.64 -22.09
N GLN A 70 10.74 -0.62 -22.66
CA GLN A 70 10.14 0.71 -22.86
C GLN A 70 8.87 0.68 -23.72
N HIS A 71 8.77 -0.27 -24.65
CA HIS A 71 7.62 -0.41 -25.56
C HIS A 71 6.48 -1.27 -25.02
N LEU A 72 6.61 -1.80 -23.79
CA LEU A 72 5.56 -2.62 -23.19
C LEU A 72 4.43 -1.74 -22.66
N ARG A 73 3.19 -2.28 -22.65
CA ARG A 73 2.03 -1.64 -22.05
C ARG A 73 2.26 -1.28 -20.56
N SER A 74 3.05 -2.08 -19.86
CA SER A 74 3.44 -1.83 -18.47
C SER A 74 4.28 -0.56 -18.30
N ALA A 75 5.06 -0.16 -19.31
CA ALA A 75 5.80 1.11 -19.28
C ALA A 75 4.84 2.31 -19.37
N ALA A 76 3.84 2.24 -20.25
CA ALA A 76 2.81 3.28 -20.40
C ALA A 76 1.92 3.41 -19.16
N ARG A 77 1.76 2.34 -18.37
CA ARG A 77 0.98 2.32 -17.13
C ARG A 77 1.80 2.67 -15.89
N HIS A 78 2.98 3.23 -16.03
CA HIS A 78 3.89 3.60 -14.93
C HIS A 78 4.22 2.45 -13.96
N GLN A 79 4.17 1.21 -14.45
CA GLN A 79 4.48 0.05 -13.62
C GLN A 79 5.97 -0.02 -13.27
N LEU A 80 6.25 -0.64 -12.12
CA LEU A 80 7.60 -0.85 -11.61
C LEU A 80 8.09 -2.26 -11.94
N THR A 81 9.39 -2.38 -12.12
CA THR A 81 10.05 -3.68 -12.33
C THR A 81 10.08 -4.45 -11.01
N VAL A 82 9.47 -5.64 -11.00
CA VAL A 82 9.54 -6.56 -9.87
C VAL A 82 10.68 -7.55 -10.11
N PRO A 83 11.72 -7.57 -9.26
CA PRO A 83 12.82 -8.52 -9.41
C PRO A 83 12.36 -9.95 -9.14
N ARG A 84 12.99 -10.91 -9.82
CA ARG A 84 12.77 -12.33 -9.55
C ARG A 84 13.34 -12.70 -8.17
N HIS A 85 12.61 -13.50 -7.41
CA HIS A 85 13.06 -13.99 -6.12
C HIS A 85 12.89 -15.52 -6.05
N ARG A 86 13.85 -16.20 -5.43
CA ARG A 86 13.86 -17.67 -5.31
C ARG A 86 13.05 -18.15 -4.08
N LEU A 87 13.10 -17.41 -2.98
CA LEU A 87 12.46 -17.78 -1.73
C LEU A 87 11.05 -17.16 -1.64
N SER A 88 10.04 -18.01 -1.61
CA SER A 88 8.63 -17.57 -1.52
C SER A 88 8.29 -16.90 -0.18
N THR A 89 8.94 -17.29 0.91
CA THR A 89 8.68 -16.78 2.25
C THR A 89 9.32 -15.43 2.52
N TYR A 90 10.64 -15.32 2.35
CA TYR A 90 11.40 -14.10 2.65
C TYR A 90 11.51 -13.15 1.46
N GLY A 91 11.66 -13.69 0.25
CA GLY A 91 11.81 -12.88 -0.96
C GLY A 91 10.62 -11.97 -1.22
N ARG A 92 9.40 -12.45 -1.00
CA ARG A 92 8.18 -11.64 -1.16
C ARG A 92 8.05 -10.49 -0.15
N ARG A 93 8.67 -10.62 1.03
CA ARG A 93 8.63 -9.62 2.11
C ARG A 93 9.70 -8.55 1.96
N ALA A 94 10.72 -8.79 1.15
CA ALA A 94 11.75 -7.80 0.87
C ALA A 94 11.11 -6.57 0.18
N PHE A 95 11.49 -5.38 0.58
CA PHE A 95 10.95 -4.13 0.01
C PHE A 95 11.14 -4.06 -1.52
N THR A 96 12.26 -4.57 -2.02
CA THR A 96 12.55 -4.67 -3.46
C THR A 96 11.47 -5.39 -4.28
N VAL A 97 10.75 -6.32 -3.66
CA VAL A 97 9.66 -7.10 -4.27
C VAL A 97 8.31 -6.57 -3.82
N ALA A 98 8.11 -6.41 -2.51
CA ALA A 98 6.83 -6.04 -1.93
C ALA A 98 6.36 -4.63 -2.36
N GLY A 99 7.27 -3.65 -2.40
CA GLY A 99 6.99 -2.28 -2.81
C GLY A 99 6.48 -2.19 -4.25
N PRO A 100 7.30 -2.60 -5.24
CA PRO A 100 6.87 -2.62 -6.64
C PRO A 100 5.63 -3.48 -6.89
N THR A 101 5.52 -4.66 -6.27
CA THR A 101 4.34 -5.52 -6.43
C THR A 101 3.07 -4.82 -5.96
N MET A 102 3.10 -4.24 -4.76
CA MET A 102 1.96 -3.50 -4.22
C MET A 102 1.62 -2.30 -5.11
N PHE A 103 2.61 -1.53 -5.53
CA PHE A 103 2.41 -0.35 -6.37
C PHE A 103 1.77 -0.70 -7.72
N ASN A 104 2.17 -1.81 -8.33
CA ASN A 104 1.61 -2.31 -9.59
C ASN A 104 0.15 -2.80 -9.46
N THR A 105 -0.37 -3.01 -8.25
CA THR A 105 -1.79 -3.33 -8.01
C THR A 105 -2.67 -2.09 -7.95
N LEU A 106 -2.09 -0.90 -7.91
CA LEU A 106 -2.83 0.35 -7.90
C LEU A 106 -3.45 0.62 -9.29
N PRO A 107 -4.58 1.32 -9.35
CA PRO A 107 -5.10 1.81 -10.62
C PRO A 107 -4.15 2.84 -11.22
N ASP A 108 -4.25 3.00 -12.52
CA ASP A 108 -3.36 3.85 -13.30
C ASP A 108 -3.39 5.32 -12.83
N ASP A 109 -4.54 5.81 -12.38
CA ASP A 109 -4.71 7.17 -11.83
C ASP A 109 -3.83 7.45 -10.60
N LEU A 110 -3.54 6.43 -9.80
CA LEU A 110 -2.66 6.54 -8.63
C LEU A 110 -1.20 6.22 -8.94
N GLY A 111 -0.95 5.53 -10.05
CA GLY A 111 0.41 5.22 -10.52
C GLY A 111 1.13 6.40 -11.16
N ASP A 112 0.44 7.48 -11.46
CA ASP A 112 1.02 8.66 -12.12
C ASP A 112 2.00 9.38 -11.16
N PRO A 113 3.27 9.55 -11.55
CA PRO A 113 4.26 10.28 -10.77
C PRO A 113 3.94 11.78 -10.61
N ALA A 114 3.04 12.34 -11.42
CA ALA A 114 2.59 13.73 -11.30
C ALA A 114 1.72 13.99 -10.06
N VAL A 115 1.14 12.94 -9.46
CA VAL A 115 0.28 13.07 -8.28
C VAL A 115 1.11 13.48 -7.05
N SER A 116 0.65 14.52 -6.35
CA SER A 116 1.32 14.95 -5.11
C SER A 116 1.26 13.86 -4.02
N THR A 117 2.27 13.82 -3.14
CA THR A 117 2.30 12.84 -2.04
C THR A 117 1.08 12.96 -1.11
N SER A 118 0.56 14.16 -0.89
CA SER A 118 -0.64 14.40 -0.07
C SER A 118 -1.89 13.80 -0.70
N THR A 119 -2.13 14.11 -1.97
CA THR A 119 -3.26 13.57 -2.74
C THR A 119 -3.18 12.05 -2.86
N PHE A 120 -1.99 11.51 -3.17
CA PHE A 120 -1.76 10.07 -3.23
C PHE A 120 -2.12 9.37 -1.90
N ARG A 121 -1.66 9.91 -0.77
CA ARG A 121 -1.95 9.35 0.57
C ARG A 121 -3.44 9.33 0.87
N GLN A 122 -4.14 10.41 0.54
CA GLN A 122 -5.58 10.51 0.77
C GLN A 122 -6.35 9.51 -0.09
N SER A 123 -6.08 9.48 -1.39
CA SER A 123 -6.73 8.56 -2.33
C SER A 123 -6.44 7.10 -2.00
N LEU A 124 -5.20 6.78 -1.63
CA LEU A 124 -4.82 5.42 -1.23
C LEU A 124 -5.54 4.99 0.06
N LYS A 125 -5.68 5.89 1.03
CA LYS A 125 -6.42 5.63 2.26
C LYS A 125 -7.89 5.36 1.97
N THR A 126 -8.54 6.21 1.20
CA THR A 126 -9.96 6.04 0.79
C THR A 126 -10.17 4.70 0.09
N LYS A 127 -9.30 4.34 -0.83
CA LYS A 127 -9.37 3.07 -1.55
C LYS A 127 -9.20 1.86 -0.63
N SER A 128 -8.28 1.93 0.33
CA SER A 128 -8.08 0.87 1.32
C SER A 128 -9.33 0.65 2.17
N PHE A 129 -10.04 1.71 2.53
CA PHE A 129 -11.32 1.61 3.25
C PHE A 129 -12.43 1.01 2.39
N LEU A 130 -12.55 1.40 1.12
CA LEU A 130 -13.54 0.83 0.21
C LEU A 130 -13.34 -0.67 0.01
N CYS A 131 -12.09 -1.12 -0.14
CA CYS A 131 -11.74 -2.53 -0.23
C CYS A 131 -12.11 -3.31 1.04
N LEU A 132 -11.89 -2.71 2.22
CA LEU A 132 -12.23 -3.29 3.51
C LEU A 132 -13.75 -3.42 3.68
N SER A 133 -14.49 -2.35 3.36
CA SER A 133 -15.95 -2.33 3.43
C SER A 133 -16.57 -3.40 2.53
N ALA A 134 -16.05 -3.61 1.33
CA ALA A 134 -16.49 -4.65 0.41
C ALA A 134 -16.24 -6.06 0.94
N ARG A 135 -15.17 -6.29 1.71
CA ARG A 135 -14.88 -7.59 2.35
C ARG A 135 -15.79 -7.88 3.55
N LEU A 136 -16.22 -6.85 4.27
CA LEU A 136 -17.10 -7.01 5.44
C LEU A 136 -18.56 -7.18 5.05
N ALA A 137 -18.94 -6.84 3.81
CA ALA A 137 -20.29 -7.01 3.27
C ALA A 137 -20.58 -8.42 2.72
N HIS A 138 -19.59 -9.34 2.70
CA HIS A 138 -19.70 -10.74 2.34
C HIS A 138 -19.46 -11.64 3.55
#